data_cb5d6af40f9c55e922532afd14a15e08
#
_entry.id   cb5d6af40f9c55e922532afd14a15e08
#
_cell.length_a   1.000
_cell.length_b   1.000
_cell.length_c   1.000
_cell.angle_alpha   90.00
_cell.angle_beta   90.00
_cell.angle_gamma   90.00
#
_symmetry.space_group_name_H-M   'P 1'
#
loop_
_entity.id
_entity.type
_entity.pdbx_description
1 polymer ?
#
loop_
_entity_poly.entity_id
_entity_poly.type
_entity_poly.pdbx_seq_one_letter_code
_entity_poly.pdbx_strand_id
1 'polypeptide(L)'
;MTGARAALAAGCLIAQCSSGTVWAQDAFNISAIGASSLAMGGVAAASNVGLPGMMVNPATLGLMSEGSYGELGAGVISANVKAKNEATGEIADSHTRGRNNGPYYAPELAYLWRYRRYALGIGVFASSGVGTEYGTGSFLSRTTTNGVDTGLDNFSRLMALKIPFSMAYQVTDKLTVGGAVEAVLIAANMGLLFDASQLGVLGAQGRLSGGLLSSLMSVPGLSGAQLQFSNGKIAGGAADGWGVSGKLGLTYQATPRTRLGLAYQFKTHVSDLTGSAQVTAVSASAGNIPIGGTVRIVDFQLPASFTVGISQDLSDRLTVAADYQRVFWRDVMSSLQVAFAQDGSGKGISLSLPLNYRDTNVFSIGAQYRYNQNWTFRGGFHYAQEAAPGSGLLAIIPSTPTTSITAGGAYTFNRGGTIDFALGYSLPKRVASSGNTGSSVPISVTDSMFHVACSYTQRF
;
A
#
# COMPACT_ATOMS: atom_id res chain seq x y z
N MET A 1 -24.45 5.52 -37.69
CA MET A 1 -24.14 6.86 -37.15
C MET A 1 -24.47 7.03 -35.67
N THR A 2 -24.77 5.96 -34.92
CA THR A 2 -25.14 5.99 -33.48
C THR A 2 -23.99 5.64 -32.54
N GLY A 3 -22.90 5.05 -33.02
CA GLY A 3 -21.74 4.66 -32.17
C GLY A 3 -20.78 5.80 -31.80
N ALA A 4 -20.67 6.83 -32.65
CA ALA A 4 -19.76 7.96 -32.40
C ALA A 4 -20.28 8.96 -31.35
N ARG A 5 -21.58 8.99 -31.08
CA ARG A 5 -22.17 9.88 -30.06
C ARG A 5 -22.03 9.36 -28.63
N ALA A 6 -21.92 8.05 -28.46
CA ALA A 6 -21.68 7.44 -27.12
C ALA A 6 -20.24 7.63 -26.65
N ALA A 7 -19.27 7.62 -27.57
CA ALA A 7 -17.85 7.85 -27.22
C ALA A 7 -17.58 9.33 -26.88
N LEU A 8 -18.29 10.28 -27.50
CA LEU A 8 -18.17 11.69 -27.12
C LEU A 8 -18.84 12.02 -25.78
N ALA A 9 -19.92 11.33 -25.41
CA ALA A 9 -20.58 11.55 -24.12
C ALA A 9 -19.70 11.03 -22.91
N ALA A 10 -18.93 9.97 -23.09
CA ALA A 10 -17.98 9.51 -22.10
C ALA A 10 -16.77 10.45 -21.93
N GLY A 11 -16.33 11.10 -23.03
CA GLY A 11 -15.26 12.10 -22.99
C GLY A 11 -15.66 13.44 -22.35
N CYS A 12 -16.93 13.85 -22.45
CA CYS A 12 -17.41 15.12 -21.88
C CYS A 12 -17.74 15.04 -20.37
N LEU A 13 -17.94 13.86 -19.79
CA LEU A 13 -18.15 13.71 -18.35
C LEU A 13 -16.85 13.87 -17.55
N ILE A 14 -15.67 13.76 -18.19
CA ILE A 14 -14.36 13.97 -17.55
C ILE A 14 -14.01 15.48 -17.49
N ALA A 15 -14.61 16.32 -18.30
CA ALA A 15 -14.25 17.74 -18.45
C ALA A 15 -14.96 18.69 -17.49
N GLN A 16 -15.87 18.23 -16.62
CA GLN A 16 -16.59 19.08 -15.66
C GLN A 16 -16.23 18.83 -14.18
N CYS A 17 -15.15 18.13 -13.88
CA CYS A 17 -14.57 18.17 -12.53
C CYS A 17 -13.76 19.47 -12.38
N SER A 18 -14.51 20.55 -12.10
CA SER A 18 -13.98 21.85 -11.68
C SER A 18 -12.92 21.74 -10.60
N SER A 19 -11.78 22.38 -10.79
CA SER A 19 -10.82 22.98 -9.83
C SER A 19 -10.93 22.52 -8.36
N GLY A 20 -11.01 21.24 -8.11
CA GLY A 20 -10.81 20.61 -6.82
C GLY A 20 -9.44 19.93 -6.80
N THR A 21 -8.65 20.18 -5.79
CA THR A 21 -7.35 19.56 -5.55
C THR A 21 -7.38 18.05 -5.79
N VAL A 22 -6.54 17.57 -6.67
CA VAL A 22 -6.41 16.16 -7.10
C VAL A 22 -5.60 15.39 -6.04
N TRP A 23 -6.03 14.18 -5.66
CA TRP A 23 -5.57 13.47 -4.47
C TRP A 23 -5.41 11.97 -4.67
N ALA A 24 -4.39 11.35 -4.15
CA ALA A 24 -4.14 10.06 -3.52
C ALA A 24 -3.29 8.98 -4.18
N GLN A 25 -2.56 8.30 -3.31
CA GLN A 25 -2.32 6.85 -3.32
C GLN A 25 -3.39 6.21 -2.42
N ASP A 26 -3.69 4.91 -2.58
CA ASP A 26 -4.56 4.17 -1.67
C ASP A 26 -3.80 3.81 -0.37
N ALA A 27 -3.27 4.81 0.30
CA ALA A 27 -2.46 4.76 1.50
C ALA A 27 -1.30 3.74 1.41
N PHE A 28 -1.45 2.52 1.94
CA PHE A 28 -0.42 1.48 1.95
C PHE A 28 -0.64 0.41 0.88
N ASN A 29 -1.80 0.38 0.22
CA ASN A 29 -2.11 -0.64 -0.77
C ASN A 29 -1.32 -0.42 -2.06
N ILE A 30 -0.83 -1.50 -2.64
CA ILE A 30 -0.28 -1.47 -4.00
C ILE A 30 -1.44 -1.22 -4.97
N SER A 31 -1.32 -0.22 -5.83
CA SER A 31 -2.37 0.22 -6.76
C SER A 31 -2.83 -0.85 -7.76
N ALA A 32 -1.99 -1.83 -8.02
CA ALA A 32 -2.30 -2.96 -8.89
C ALA A 32 -1.45 -4.19 -8.52
N ILE A 33 -2.03 -5.36 -8.59
CA ILE A 33 -1.35 -6.65 -8.38
C ILE A 33 -1.34 -7.40 -9.70
N GLY A 34 -0.14 -7.85 -10.12
CA GLY A 34 0.08 -8.46 -11.42
C GLY A 34 0.38 -7.47 -12.55
N ALA A 35 1.30 -7.85 -13.43
CA ALA A 35 1.74 -7.00 -14.53
C ALA A 35 0.58 -6.62 -15.48
N SER A 36 -0.36 -7.55 -15.74
CA SER A 36 -1.52 -7.29 -16.59
C SER A 36 -2.45 -6.21 -16.03
N SER A 37 -2.77 -6.29 -14.72
CA SER A 37 -3.60 -5.29 -14.04
C SER A 37 -2.88 -3.95 -13.96
N LEU A 38 -1.57 -3.94 -13.60
CA LEU A 38 -0.78 -2.72 -13.54
C LEU A 38 -0.77 -1.99 -14.89
N ALA A 39 -0.54 -2.72 -15.98
CA ALA A 39 -0.55 -2.12 -17.32
C ALA A 39 -1.89 -1.48 -17.71
N MET A 40 -2.98 -1.88 -17.05
CA MET A 40 -4.34 -1.35 -17.26
C MET A 40 -4.80 -0.39 -16.14
N GLY A 41 -3.88 0.22 -15.41
CA GLY A 41 -4.21 1.18 -14.34
C GLY A 41 -4.82 0.56 -13.08
N GLY A 42 -4.65 -0.74 -12.86
CA GLY A 42 -5.20 -1.45 -11.70
C GLY A 42 -6.56 -2.11 -11.92
N VAL A 43 -7.12 -2.03 -13.12
CA VAL A 43 -8.42 -2.66 -13.45
C VAL A 43 -8.30 -4.19 -13.36
N ALA A 44 -9.24 -4.81 -12.62
CA ALA A 44 -9.29 -6.26 -12.45
C ALA A 44 -10.67 -6.81 -12.03
N ALA A 45 -11.64 -5.96 -11.68
CA ALA A 45 -12.91 -6.45 -11.10
C ALA A 45 -13.79 -7.20 -12.11
N ALA A 46 -13.80 -6.80 -13.38
CA ALA A 46 -14.56 -7.43 -14.46
C ALA A 46 -13.67 -8.01 -15.58
N SER A 47 -12.35 -7.91 -15.46
CA SER A 47 -11.38 -8.23 -16.51
C SER A 47 -10.61 -9.51 -16.19
N ASN A 48 -10.26 -10.26 -17.24
CA ASN A 48 -9.31 -11.36 -17.09
C ASN A 48 -7.89 -10.79 -17.06
N VAL A 49 -7.32 -10.69 -15.87
CA VAL A 49 -5.94 -10.24 -15.61
C VAL A 49 -5.01 -11.38 -15.22
N GLY A 50 -5.41 -12.64 -15.47
CA GLY A 50 -4.65 -13.82 -15.10
C GLY A 50 -4.85 -14.23 -13.64
N LEU A 51 -3.85 -14.91 -13.09
CA LEU A 51 -3.90 -15.44 -11.73
C LEU A 51 -3.99 -14.35 -10.64
N PRO A 52 -3.36 -13.16 -10.80
CA PRO A 52 -3.51 -12.05 -9.86
C PRO A 52 -4.97 -11.57 -9.68
N GLY A 53 -5.89 -11.96 -10.58
CA GLY A 53 -7.32 -11.72 -10.42
C GLY A 53 -7.88 -12.24 -9.09
N MET A 54 -7.27 -13.29 -8.49
CA MET A 54 -7.66 -13.79 -7.16
C MET A 54 -7.49 -12.73 -6.05
N MET A 55 -6.64 -11.74 -6.27
CA MET A 55 -6.36 -10.66 -5.32
C MET A 55 -7.35 -9.50 -5.40
N VAL A 56 -8.13 -9.38 -6.48
CA VAL A 56 -9.14 -8.32 -6.65
C VAL A 56 -10.54 -8.89 -6.67
N ASN A 57 -10.82 -9.82 -7.59
CA ASN A 57 -12.11 -10.50 -7.71
C ASN A 57 -11.91 -11.99 -8.05
N PRO A 58 -12.02 -12.90 -7.07
CA PRO A 58 -11.81 -14.34 -7.30
C PRO A 58 -12.69 -14.93 -8.41
N ALA A 59 -13.85 -14.35 -8.67
CA ALA A 59 -14.74 -14.82 -9.74
C ALA A 59 -14.11 -14.69 -11.14
N THR A 60 -13.14 -13.77 -11.33
CA THR A 60 -12.44 -13.61 -12.62
C THR A 60 -11.58 -14.82 -13.00
N LEU A 61 -11.21 -15.67 -12.05
CA LEU A 61 -10.55 -16.94 -12.33
C LEU A 61 -11.41 -17.85 -13.23
N GLY A 62 -12.73 -17.74 -13.14
CA GLY A 62 -13.66 -18.43 -14.02
C GLY A 62 -13.65 -17.96 -15.47
N LEU A 63 -13.01 -16.82 -15.76
CA LEU A 63 -12.84 -16.28 -17.12
C LEU A 63 -11.65 -16.88 -17.87
N MET A 64 -10.78 -17.57 -17.15
CA MET A 64 -9.64 -18.25 -17.76
C MET A 64 -10.11 -19.52 -18.48
N SER A 65 -9.40 -19.93 -19.52
CA SER A 65 -9.68 -21.18 -20.22
C SER A 65 -9.43 -22.39 -19.31
N GLU A 66 -10.02 -23.53 -19.63
CA GLU A 66 -9.73 -24.79 -18.91
C GLU A 66 -8.25 -25.15 -19.02
N GLY A 67 -7.66 -25.70 -17.96
CA GLY A 67 -6.27 -26.11 -17.86
C GLY A 67 -5.69 -25.80 -16.48
N SER A 68 -4.44 -26.17 -16.30
CA SER A 68 -3.62 -25.81 -15.15
C SER A 68 -2.69 -24.66 -15.53
N TYR A 69 -2.44 -23.74 -14.61
CA TYR A 69 -1.60 -22.57 -14.84
C TYR A 69 -0.66 -22.38 -13.66
N GLY A 70 0.61 -22.13 -13.96
CA GLY A 70 1.59 -21.66 -13.00
C GLY A 70 2.07 -20.27 -13.38
N GLU A 71 2.20 -19.37 -12.41
CA GLU A 71 2.70 -18.03 -12.62
C GLU A 71 3.82 -17.70 -11.65
N LEU A 72 4.87 -17.09 -12.18
CA LEU A 72 5.97 -16.51 -11.43
C LEU A 72 6.15 -15.07 -11.90
N GLY A 73 6.12 -14.14 -10.97
CA GLY A 73 6.27 -12.72 -11.27
C GLY A 73 6.96 -11.95 -10.14
N ALA A 74 7.33 -10.74 -10.47
CA ALA A 74 7.83 -9.77 -9.51
C ALA A 74 7.53 -8.35 -9.96
N GLY A 75 7.19 -7.51 -8.98
CA GLY A 75 7.15 -6.07 -9.10
C GLY A 75 8.34 -5.44 -8.38
N VAL A 76 8.80 -4.30 -8.89
CA VAL A 76 9.81 -3.44 -8.26
C VAL A 76 9.23 -2.04 -8.16
N ILE A 77 9.15 -1.52 -6.95
CA ILE A 77 8.60 -0.19 -6.66
C ILE A 77 9.74 0.68 -6.10
N SER A 78 9.94 1.85 -6.70
CA SER A 78 10.88 2.87 -6.22
C SER A 78 10.10 4.13 -5.89
N ALA A 79 10.15 4.56 -4.63
CA ALA A 79 9.53 5.79 -4.15
C ALA A 79 10.58 6.92 -4.04
N ASN A 80 10.21 8.13 -4.44
CA ASN A 80 10.99 9.33 -4.27
C ASN A 80 10.26 10.26 -3.30
N VAL A 81 10.61 10.14 -2.02
CA VAL A 81 9.96 10.89 -0.93
C VAL A 81 10.87 11.98 -0.41
N LYS A 82 10.34 13.21 -0.36
CA LYS A 82 11.02 14.38 0.18
C LYS A 82 10.20 15.03 1.27
N ALA A 83 10.76 15.13 2.46
CA ALA A 83 10.19 15.93 3.54
C ALA A 83 10.86 17.31 3.56
N LYS A 84 10.08 18.38 3.64
CA LYS A 84 10.57 19.75 3.73
C LYS A 84 10.14 20.35 5.05
N ASN A 85 11.08 20.97 5.75
CA ASN A 85 10.81 21.84 6.88
C ASN A 85 10.29 23.19 6.33
N GLU A 86 9.05 23.54 6.60
CA GLU A 86 8.43 24.75 6.06
C GLU A 86 8.93 26.04 6.75
N ALA A 87 9.55 25.93 7.93
CA ALA A 87 10.11 27.09 8.63
C ALA A 87 11.51 27.45 8.11
N THR A 88 12.35 26.46 7.79
CA THR A 88 13.76 26.69 7.39
C THR A 88 13.99 26.50 5.88
N GLY A 89 13.09 25.79 5.19
CA GLY A 89 13.24 25.39 3.81
C GLY A 89 14.14 24.17 3.60
N GLU A 90 14.70 23.57 4.66
CA GLU A 90 15.56 22.40 4.58
C GLU A 90 14.79 21.17 4.08
N ILE A 91 15.43 20.36 3.22
CA ILE A 91 14.84 19.18 2.61
C ILE A 91 15.58 17.94 3.11
N ALA A 92 14.81 16.96 3.59
CA ALA A 92 15.26 15.59 3.84
C ALA A 92 14.78 14.70 2.68
N ASP A 93 15.72 14.11 1.96
CA ASP A 93 15.46 13.27 0.79
C ASP A 93 15.64 11.80 1.15
N SER A 94 14.58 11.00 0.95
CA SER A 94 14.55 9.57 1.22
C SER A 94 14.91 8.72 -0.01
N HIS A 95 15.06 9.31 -1.20
CA HIS A 95 15.24 8.56 -2.47
C HIS A 95 16.58 7.80 -2.55
N THR A 96 17.63 8.27 -1.93
CA THR A 96 19.01 7.80 -2.16
C THR A 96 19.66 7.14 -0.95
N ARG A 97 18.92 6.86 0.14
CA ARG A 97 19.51 6.47 1.42
C ARG A 97 18.91 5.18 1.96
N GLY A 98 19.80 4.28 2.38
CA GLY A 98 19.57 3.20 3.30
C GLY A 98 18.76 2.00 2.83
N ARG A 99 18.54 1.07 3.76
CA ARG A 99 17.91 -0.23 3.50
C ARG A 99 16.38 -0.18 3.52
N ASN A 100 15.79 0.84 4.14
CA ASN A 100 14.33 0.94 4.30
C ASN A 100 13.67 1.72 3.16
N ASN A 101 14.44 2.42 2.34
CA ASN A 101 13.94 3.25 1.24
C ASN A 101 13.79 2.52 -0.11
N GLY A 102 13.85 1.23 -0.14
CA GLY A 102 13.66 0.51 -1.41
C GLY A 102 14.94 0.29 -2.23
N PRO A 103 14.83 -0.21 -3.47
CA PRO A 103 13.57 -0.57 -4.11
C PRO A 103 12.81 -1.66 -3.33
N TYR A 104 11.46 -1.59 -3.39
CA TYR A 104 10.61 -2.59 -2.75
C TYR A 104 10.27 -3.66 -3.77
N TYR A 105 10.41 -4.92 -3.35
CA TYR A 105 10.12 -6.07 -4.19
C TYR A 105 8.74 -6.63 -3.86
N ALA A 106 7.90 -6.78 -4.87
CA ALA A 106 6.58 -7.39 -4.79
C ALA A 106 6.61 -8.76 -5.49
N PRO A 107 6.93 -9.86 -4.78
CA PRO A 107 6.92 -11.19 -5.36
C PRO A 107 5.50 -11.63 -5.68
N GLU A 108 5.36 -12.41 -6.75
CA GLU A 108 4.12 -13.03 -7.20
C GLU A 108 4.39 -14.48 -7.57
N LEU A 109 3.71 -15.38 -6.91
CA LEU A 109 3.75 -16.82 -7.23
C LEU A 109 2.32 -17.33 -7.13
N ALA A 110 1.84 -17.99 -8.17
CA ALA A 110 0.48 -18.53 -8.14
C ALA A 110 0.34 -19.81 -8.97
N TYR A 111 -0.62 -20.61 -8.55
CA TYR A 111 -1.07 -21.79 -9.27
C TYR A 111 -2.59 -21.79 -9.35
N LEU A 112 -3.14 -22.14 -10.52
CA LEU A 112 -4.56 -22.26 -10.78
C LEU A 112 -4.85 -23.56 -11.51
N TRP A 113 -5.90 -24.23 -11.07
CA TRP A 113 -6.53 -25.34 -11.79
C TRP A 113 -7.95 -24.95 -12.19
N ARG A 114 -8.24 -24.91 -13.49
CA ARG A 114 -9.53 -24.57 -14.07
C ARG A 114 -10.10 -25.78 -14.79
N TYR A 115 -11.21 -26.32 -14.29
CA TYR A 115 -11.86 -27.49 -14.85
C TYR A 115 -13.38 -27.30 -14.90
N ARG A 116 -13.95 -27.39 -16.09
CA ARG A 116 -15.38 -27.19 -16.33
C ARG A 116 -15.86 -25.86 -15.67
N ARG A 117 -16.76 -25.99 -14.67
CA ARG A 117 -17.34 -24.84 -13.97
C ARG A 117 -16.55 -24.38 -12.74
N TYR A 118 -15.45 -25.05 -12.39
CA TYR A 118 -14.66 -24.75 -11.19
C TYR A 118 -13.29 -24.18 -11.54
N ALA A 119 -12.85 -23.23 -10.75
CA ALA A 119 -11.48 -22.80 -10.72
C ALA A 119 -10.99 -22.78 -9.26
N LEU A 120 -9.84 -23.40 -9.00
CA LEU A 120 -9.20 -23.44 -7.69
C LEU A 120 -7.81 -22.85 -7.83
N GLY A 121 -7.47 -21.89 -6.99
CA GLY A 121 -6.20 -21.19 -7.04
C GLY A 121 -5.60 -20.96 -5.67
N ILE A 122 -4.28 -20.95 -5.65
CA ILE A 122 -3.45 -20.53 -4.51
C ILE A 122 -2.35 -19.61 -5.02
N GLY A 123 -1.94 -18.67 -4.20
CA GLY A 123 -0.81 -17.80 -4.56
C GLY A 123 -0.16 -17.14 -3.36
N VAL A 124 0.92 -16.42 -3.62
CA VAL A 124 1.62 -15.54 -2.68
C VAL A 124 1.81 -14.20 -3.38
N PHE A 125 1.30 -13.14 -2.80
CA PHE A 125 1.34 -11.80 -3.38
C PHE A 125 1.70 -10.74 -2.35
N ALA A 126 2.56 -9.79 -2.72
CA ALA A 126 2.63 -8.54 -1.99
C ALA A 126 1.34 -7.74 -2.21
N SER A 127 0.72 -7.26 -1.13
CA SER A 127 -0.54 -6.52 -1.21
C SER A 127 -0.42 -5.08 -0.75
N SER A 128 0.55 -4.79 0.10
CA SER A 128 0.76 -3.46 0.67
C SER A 128 2.24 -3.25 0.96
N GLY A 129 2.67 -2.00 0.89
CA GLY A 129 4.02 -1.63 1.23
C GLY A 129 4.23 -0.11 1.19
N VAL A 130 5.03 0.38 2.13
CA VAL A 130 5.52 1.74 2.21
C VAL A 130 6.85 1.75 2.94
N GLY A 131 7.68 2.73 2.66
CA GLY A 131 8.88 2.93 3.42
C GLY A 131 9.60 4.22 3.06
N THR A 132 10.37 4.72 4.02
CA THR A 132 11.23 5.89 3.91
C THR A 132 12.47 5.70 4.75
N GLU A 133 13.55 6.38 4.40
CA GLU A 133 14.76 6.47 5.22
C GLU A 133 15.47 7.78 4.92
N TYR A 134 15.46 8.69 5.89
CA TYR A 134 15.96 10.06 5.69
C TYR A 134 17.43 10.24 6.05
N GLY A 135 18.03 9.26 6.72
CA GLY A 135 19.42 9.29 7.18
C GLY A 135 19.63 10.17 8.42
N THR A 136 20.76 9.92 9.08
CA THR A 136 21.10 10.54 10.37
C THR A 136 21.44 12.03 10.28
N GLY A 137 21.73 12.56 9.10
CA GLY A 137 22.08 13.97 8.90
C GLY A 137 20.89 14.86 8.49
N SER A 138 19.66 14.35 8.45
CA SER A 138 18.49 15.13 8.07
C SER A 138 17.98 16.01 9.24
N PHE A 139 17.18 17.04 8.92
CA PHE A 139 16.55 17.85 9.98
C PHE A 139 15.61 17.02 10.87
N LEU A 140 15.10 15.88 10.38
CA LEU A 140 14.29 14.95 11.16
C LEU A 140 15.09 14.23 12.25
N SER A 141 16.42 14.17 12.14
CA SER A 141 17.33 13.58 13.12
C SER A 141 17.81 14.57 14.16
N ARG A 142 17.26 15.80 14.16
CA ARG A 142 17.58 16.85 15.13
C ARG A 142 16.40 17.16 16.03
N THR A 143 16.70 17.46 17.30
CA THR A 143 15.71 17.97 18.24
C THR A 143 15.70 19.49 18.20
N THR A 144 14.52 20.11 18.33
CA THR A 144 14.38 21.56 18.51
C THR A 144 14.70 21.96 19.96
N THR A 145 14.38 21.08 20.91
CA THR A 145 14.79 21.22 22.31
C THR A 145 16.29 20.99 22.43
N ASN A 146 17.01 22.00 22.90
CA ASN A 146 18.48 22.04 23.06
C ASN A 146 19.29 21.93 21.75
N GLY A 147 18.64 21.87 20.58
CA GLY A 147 19.33 21.85 19.26
C GLY A 147 20.28 20.68 19.05
N VAL A 148 19.95 19.47 19.55
CA VAL A 148 20.82 18.30 19.49
C VAL A 148 20.71 17.61 18.13
N ASP A 149 21.85 17.41 17.46
CA ASP A 149 21.98 16.45 16.37
C ASP A 149 22.15 15.06 16.99
N THR A 150 21.10 14.22 16.84
CA THR A 150 21.02 12.96 17.58
C THR A 150 21.83 11.84 16.93
N GLY A 151 22.17 11.95 15.66
CA GLY A 151 22.75 10.86 14.89
C GLY A 151 21.80 9.65 14.71
N LEU A 152 20.51 9.80 15.05
CA LEU A 152 19.50 8.76 14.93
C LEU A 152 18.66 8.96 13.67
N ASP A 153 18.47 7.92 12.88
CA ASP A 153 17.70 7.99 11.64
C ASP A 153 16.20 7.91 11.87
N ASN A 154 15.43 8.62 11.05
CA ASN A 154 13.98 8.48 10.95
C ASN A 154 13.63 7.68 9.68
N PHE A 155 12.97 6.56 9.88
CA PHE A 155 12.63 5.64 8.81
C PHE A 155 11.35 4.87 9.10
N SER A 156 10.75 4.33 8.06
CA SER A 156 9.75 3.28 8.17
C SER A 156 9.91 2.27 7.04
N ARG A 157 9.40 1.07 7.29
CA ARG A 157 9.16 0.06 6.28
C ARG A 157 8.00 -0.79 6.74
N LEU A 158 6.95 -0.81 5.96
CA LEU A 158 5.80 -1.69 6.14
C LEU A 158 5.69 -2.58 4.92
N MET A 159 5.38 -3.85 5.12
CA MET A 159 5.02 -4.77 4.05
C MET A 159 3.88 -5.68 4.50
N ALA A 160 3.00 -6.04 3.56
CA ALA A 160 2.01 -7.07 3.76
C ALA A 160 2.05 -8.07 2.61
N LEU A 161 2.08 -9.35 2.99
CA LEU A 161 1.93 -10.48 2.07
C LEU A 161 0.59 -11.14 2.31
N LYS A 162 -0.06 -11.58 1.25
CA LYS A 162 -1.28 -12.37 1.29
C LYS A 162 -1.10 -13.67 0.55
N ILE A 163 -1.65 -14.73 1.13
CA ILE A 163 -1.68 -16.08 0.57
C ILE A 163 -3.15 -16.46 0.39
N PRO A 164 -3.78 -16.10 -0.77
CA PRO A 164 -5.15 -16.44 -1.06
C PRO A 164 -5.29 -17.92 -1.44
N PHE A 165 -6.26 -18.60 -0.83
CA PHE A 165 -6.85 -19.84 -1.28
C PHE A 165 -8.20 -19.49 -1.91
N SER A 166 -8.27 -19.53 -3.23
CA SER A 166 -9.37 -18.99 -4.00
C SER A 166 -10.14 -20.08 -4.72
N MET A 167 -11.46 -19.90 -4.79
CA MET A 167 -12.35 -20.75 -5.59
C MET A 167 -13.28 -19.85 -6.40
N ALA A 168 -13.50 -20.21 -7.67
CA ALA A 168 -14.58 -19.67 -8.47
C ALA A 168 -15.48 -20.79 -9.00
N TYR A 169 -16.77 -20.50 -9.11
CA TYR A 169 -17.77 -21.41 -9.64
C TYR A 169 -18.68 -20.70 -10.65
N GLN A 170 -18.73 -21.23 -11.85
CA GLN A 170 -19.63 -20.75 -12.90
C GLN A 170 -21.03 -21.30 -12.68
N VAL A 171 -21.88 -20.48 -12.05
CA VAL A 171 -23.26 -20.85 -11.70
C VAL A 171 -24.11 -21.04 -12.95
N THR A 172 -23.98 -20.11 -13.90
CA THR A 172 -24.58 -20.17 -15.23
C THR A 172 -23.55 -19.80 -16.28
N ASP A 173 -23.86 -19.88 -17.56
CA ASP A 173 -22.96 -19.45 -18.63
C ASP A 173 -22.64 -17.93 -18.58
N LYS A 174 -23.45 -17.16 -17.82
CA LYS A 174 -23.29 -15.71 -17.67
C LYS A 174 -22.81 -15.28 -16.29
N LEU A 175 -22.99 -16.11 -15.26
CA LEU A 175 -22.73 -15.75 -13.87
C LEU A 175 -21.66 -16.65 -13.27
N THR A 176 -20.58 -16.04 -12.79
CA THR A 176 -19.56 -16.71 -11.98
C THR A 176 -19.50 -16.04 -10.61
N VAL A 177 -19.46 -16.84 -9.55
CA VAL A 177 -19.20 -16.39 -8.18
C VAL A 177 -17.85 -16.89 -7.73
N GLY A 178 -17.21 -16.19 -6.82
CA GLY A 178 -15.91 -16.59 -6.29
C GLY A 178 -15.74 -16.15 -4.85
N GLY A 179 -14.84 -16.84 -4.16
CA GLY A 179 -14.43 -16.49 -2.81
C GLY A 179 -12.99 -16.87 -2.56
N ALA A 180 -12.39 -16.23 -1.60
CA ALA A 180 -11.06 -16.55 -1.11
C ALA A 180 -10.98 -16.44 0.42
N VAL A 181 -10.18 -17.32 1.02
CA VAL A 181 -9.66 -17.15 2.38
C VAL A 181 -8.17 -16.83 2.23
N GLU A 182 -7.73 -15.80 2.92
CA GLU A 182 -6.36 -15.27 2.78
C GLU A 182 -5.62 -15.40 4.12
N ALA A 183 -4.48 -16.10 4.14
CA ALA A 183 -3.52 -15.90 5.21
C ALA A 183 -2.76 -14.58 4.95
N VAL A 184 -2.55 -13.80 6.01
CA VAL A 184 -1.98 -12.46 5.92
C VAL A 184 -0.79 -12.35 6.87
N LEU A 185 0.35 -11.91 6.35
CA LEU A 185 1.53 -11.51 7.13
C LEU A 185 1.70 -10.00 6.99
N ILE A 186 1.77 -9.28 8.11
CA ILE A 186 2.20 -7.88 8.15
C ILE A 186 3.50 -7.80 8.92
N ALA A 187 4.46 -7.05 8.38
CA ALA A 187 5.76 -6.86 8.99
C ALA A 187 6.21 -5.39 8.88
N ALA A 188 6.82 -4.87 9.94
CA ALA A 188 7.19 -3.47 10.05
C ALA A 188 8.60 -3.27 10.64
N ASN A 189 9.29 -2.25 10.13
CA ASN A 189 10.43 -1.58 10.75
C ASN A 189 10.08 -0.11 10.93
N MET A 190 10.54 0.52 11.99
CA MET A 190 10.32 1.95 12.22
C MET A 190 11.41 2.54 13.11
N GLY A 191 11.81 3.77 12.82
CA GLY A 191 12.56 4.66 13.69
C GLY A 191 11.85 6.01 13.69
N LEU A 192 11.37 6.46 14.84
CA LEU A 192 10.63 7.70 14.99
C LEU A 192 11.16 8.47 16.19
N LEU A 193 11.75 9.64 15.92
CA LEU A 193 12.27 10.57 16.90
C LEU A 193 11.16 11.57 17.30
N PHE A 194 10.98 11.75 18.60
CA PHE A 194 10.15 12.79 19.22
C PHE A 194 11.04 13.78 19.95
N ASP A 195 10.76 15.05 19.77
CA ASP A 195 11.33 16.13 20.58
C ASP A 195 10.80 16.08 22.02
N ALA A 196 11.58 16.52 23.00
CA ALA A 196 11.16 16.52 24.39
C ALA A 196 9.88 17.34 24.63
N SER A 197 9.69 18.44 23.91
CA SER A 197 8.46 19.24 23.94
C SER A 197 7.24 18.44 23.43
N GLN A 198 7.42 17.64 22.38
CA GLN A 198 6.38 16.76 21.87
C GLN A 198 6.01 15.64 22.85
N LEU A 199 7.02 15.02 23.51
CA LEU A 199 6.78 14.05 24.56
C LEU A 199 5.94 14.64 25.69
N GLY A 200 6.24 15.87 26.10
CA GLY A 200 5.46 16.60 27.11
C GLY A 200 4.01 16.85 26.68
N VAL A 201 3.80 17.31 25.45
CA VAL A 201 2.46 17.56 24.89
C VAL A 201 1.65 16.24 24.77
N LEU A 202 2.26 15.17 24.25
CA LEU A 202 1.60 13.88 24.15
C LEU A 202 1.27 13.29 25.52
N GLY A 203 2.15 13.47 26.52
CA GLY A 203 1.90 13.09 27.91
C GLY A 203 0.74 13.85 28.51
N ALA A 204 0.71 15.19 28.37
CA ALA A 204 -0.38 16.03 28.86
C ALA A 204 -1.73 15.72 28.21
N GLN A 205 -1.73 15.27 26.95
CA GLN A 205 -2.92 14.82 26.23
C GLN A 205 -3.35 13.39 26.56
N GLY A 206 -2.62 12.68 27.44
CA GLY A 206 -2.87 11.26 27.74
C GLY A 206 -2.56 10.31 26.59
N ARG A 207 -1.90 10.77 25.53
CA ARG A 207 -1.54 9.98 24.34
C ARG A 207 -0.22 9.24 24.50
N LEU A 208 0.59 9.66 25.45
CA LEU A 208 1.82 9.01 25.89
C LEU A 208 1.72 8.75 27.38
N SER A 209 1.85 7.50 27.80
CA SER A 209 1.66 7.11 29.21
C SER A 209 2.50 5.88 29.56
N GLY A 210 2.66 5.63 30.86
CA GLY A 210 3.35 4.44 31.37
C GLY A 210 4.53 4.74 32.27
N GLY A 211 5.00 3.74 33.02
CA GLY A 211 6.03 3.91 34.04
C GLY A 211 7.43 4.30 33.51
N LEU A 212 7.70 4.03 32.22
CA LEU A 212 8.97 4.43 31.60
C LEU A 212 8.94 5.94 31.25
N LEU A 213 7.78 6.55 31.00
CA LEU A 213 7.68 7.99 30.66
C LEU A 213 8.27 8.87 31.76
N SER A 214 7.92 8.62 33.01
CA SER A 214 8.45 9.39 34.14
C SER A 214 9.98 9.26 34.26
N SER A 215 10.51 8.05 33.99
CA SER A 215 11.96 7.82 33.98
C SER A 215 12.65 8.57 32.82
N LEU A 216 12.03 8.62 31.64
CA LEU A 216 12.55 9.40 30.51
C LEU A 216 12.52 10.91 30.79
N MET A 217 11.41 11.41 31.32
CA MET A 217 11.26 12.86 31.62
C MET A 217 12.19 13.33 32.75
N SER A 218 12.71 12.42 33.59
CA SER A 218 13.69 12.74 34.64
C SER A 218 15.16 12.73 34.15
N VAL A 219 15.43 12.38 32.88
CA VAL A 219 16.79 12.42 32.31
C VAL A 219 17.30 13.86 32.26
N PRO A 220 18.43 14.20 32.91
CA PRO A 220 18.99 15.54 32.84
C PRO A 220 19.29 15.95 31.40
N GLY A 221 18.88 17.17 31.02
CA GLY A 221 19.09 17.68 29.66
C GLY A 221 18.37 16.91 28.57
N LEU A 222 17.23 16.25 28.88
CA LEU A 222 16.43 15.55 27.90
C LEU A 222 16.08 16.46 26.72
N SER A 223 16.44 16.06 25.52
CA SER A 223 16.18 16.76 24.26
C SER A 223 15.14 16.05 23.40
N GLY A 224 14.98 14.74 23.61
CA GLY A 224 14.01 13.93 22.88
C GLY A 224 14.14 12.46 23.21
N ALA A 225 13.32 11.62 22.54
CA ALA A 225 13.47 10.18 22.57
C ALA A 225 13.08 9.56 21.22
N GLN A 226 13.79 8.52 20.81
CA GLN A 226 13.46 7.74 19.62
C GLN A 226 12.97 6.36 20.01
N LEU A 227 11.88 5.92 19.40
CA LEU A 227 11.50 4.50 19.35
C LEU A 227 12.02 3.92 18.04
N GLN A 228 12.79 2.83 18.14
CA GLN A 228 13.34 2.15 16.98
C GLN A 228 13.15 0.63 17.08
N PHE A 229 12.72 0.02 15.98
CA PHE A 229 12.79 -1.43 15.75
C PHE A 229 13.10 -1.69 14.28
N SER A 230 14.13 -2.49 14.04
CA SER A 230 14.60 -2.87 12.71
C SER A 230 15.44 -4.13 12.79
N ASN A 231 15.26 -5.03 11.85
CA ASN A 231 16.09 -6.23 11.74
C ASN A 231 17.13 -6.15 10.62
N GLY A 232 17.21 -5.05 9.89
CA GLY A 232 18.13 -4.82 8.79
C GLY A 232 17.95 -5.76 7.58
N LYS A 233 16.87 -6.56 7.53
CA LYS A 233 16.58 -7.49 6.43
C LYS A 233 15.86 -6.76 5.31
N ILE A 234 16.10 -7.18 4.06
CA ILE A 234 15.40 -6.66 2.87
C ILE A 234 13.94 -7.10 2.86
N ALA A 235 13.64 -8.31 3.33
CA ALA A 235 12.29 -8.85 3.43
C ALA A 235 11.92 -9.12 4.89
N GLY A 236 10.65 -8.90 5.26
CA GLY A 236 10.15 -9.00 6.62
C GLY A 236 10.34 -7.71 7.42
N GLY A 237 10.15 -7.76 8.73
CA GLY A 237 10.28 -6.66 9.67
C GLY A 237 10.77 -7.12 11.02
N ALA A 238 11.15 -6.17 11.89
CA ALA A 238 11.50 -6.46 13.27
C ALA A 238 10.28 -6.75 14.12
N ALA A 239 9.13 -6.15 13.78
CA ALA A 239 7.83 -6.47 14.36
C ALA A 239 6.94 -7.07 13.27
N ASP A 240 6.35 -8.23 13.55
CA ASP A 240 5.46 -8.91 12.62
C ASP A 240 4.27 -9.56 13.31
N GLY A 241 3.23 -9.84 12.51
CA GLY A 241 2.02 -10.51 12.94
C GLY A 241 1.37 -11.27 11.80
N TRP A 242 0.74 -12.40 12.15
CA TRP A 242 -0.02 -13.23 11.23
C TRP A 242 -1.52 -13.10 11.50
N GLY A 243 -2.30 -13.28 10.46
CA GLY A 243 -3.75 -13.26 10.57
C GLY A 243 -4.45 -13.79 9.34
N VAL A 244 -5.72 -13.47 9.26
CA VAL A 244 -6.60 -13.94 8.19
C VAL A 244 -7.41 -12.79 7.62
N SER A 245 -7.85 -12.97 6.39
CA SER A 245 -8.83 -12.13 5.72
C SER A 245 -9.65 -12.99 4.76
N GLY A 246 -10.56 -12.39 4.04
CA GLY A 246 -11.35 -13.09 3.05
C GLY A 246 -11.85 -12.16 1.96
N LYS A 247 -12.35 -12.76 0.89
CA LYS A 247 -12.87 -12.02 -0.25
C LYS A 247 -14.04 -12.77 -0.89
N LEU A 248 -15.01 -12.01 -1.35
CA LEU A 248 -16.11 -12.50 -2.16
C LEU A 248 -16.14 -11.73 -3.48
N GLY A 249 -16.57 -12.39 -4.53
CA GLY A 249 -16.67 -11.77 -5.84
C GLY A 249 -17.70 -12.41 -6.75
N LEU A 250 -18.11 -11.64 -7.74
CA LEU A 250 -18.93 -12.17 -8.84
C LEU A 250 -18.53 -11.47 -10.15
N THR A 251 -18.75 -12.17 -11.26
CA THR A 251 -18.75 -11.60 -12.61
C THR A 251 -20.02 -12.00 -13.33
N TYR A 252 -20.58 -11.04 -14.08
CA TYR A 252 -21.80 -11.25 -14.87
C TYR A 252 -21.60 -10.79 -16.31
N GLN A 253 -21.82 -11.71 -17.26
CA GLN A 253 -21.78 -11.42 -18.69
C GLN A 253 -23.13 -10.81 -19.12
N ALA A 254 -23.24 -9.48 -19.06
CA ALA A 254 -24.48 -8.76 -19.34
C ALA A 254 -24.87 -8.85 -20.82
N THR A 255 -23.88 -8.71 -21.73
CA THR A 255 -24.01 -8.93 -23.18
C THR A 255 -22.82 -9.76 -23.68
N PRO A 256 -22.78 -10.27 -24.90
CA PRO A 256 -21.60 -10.96 -25.43
C PRO A 256 -20.30 -10.13 -25.38
N ARG A 257 -20.42 -8.81 -25.28
CA ARG A 257 -19.27 -7.86 -25.26
C ARG A 257 -19.15 -7.05 -23.97
N THR A 258 -20.09 -7.20 -23.00
CA THR A 258 -20.10 -6.42 -21.76
C THR A 258 -20.07 -7.34 -20.57
N ARG A 259 -19.09 -7.18 -19.67
CA ARG A 259 -19.01 -7.89 -18.40
C ARG A 259 -19.00 -6.91 -17.24
N LEU A 260 -19.72 -7.25 -16.19
CA LEU A 260 -19.76 -6.56 -14.92
C LEU A 260 -19.04 -7.40 -13.87
N GLY A 261 -18.38 -6.73 -12.93
CA GLY A 261 -17.69 -7.36 -11.81
C GLY A 261 -18.04 -6.67 -10.50
N LEU A 262 -18.11 -7.45 -9.43
CA LEU A 262 -18.32 -6.99 -8.08
C LEU A 262 -17.40 -7.77 -7.15
N ALA A 263 -16.74 -7.10 -6.23
CA ALA A 263 -15.93 -7.75 -5.21
C ALA A 263 -16.03 -7.04 -3.87
N TYR A 264 -15.90 -7.80 -2.79
CA TYR A 264 -15.80 -7.30 -1.43
C TYR A 264 -14.62 -7.97 -0.74
N GLN A 265 -13.67 -7.16 -0.28
CA GLN A 265 -12.56 -7.57 0.57
C GLN A 265 -12.95 -7.30 2.02
N PHE A 266 -12.85 -8.31 2.87
CA PHE A 266 -13.05 -8.13 4.31
C PHE A 266 -11.83 -7.47 4.95
N LYS A 267 -12.06 -6.73 6.05
CA LYS A 267 -11.00 -6.25 6.92
C LYS A 267 -10.12 -7.43 7.38
N THR A 268 -8.83 -7.22 7.50
CA THR A 268 -7.93 -8.23 8.09
C THR A 268 -8.19 -8.41 9.58
N HIS A 269 -7.85 -9.58 10.07
CA HIS A 269 -7.74 -9.90 11.50
C HIS A 269 -6.35 -10.46 11.75
N VAL A 270 -5.39 -9.56 11.98
CA VAL A 270 -3.98 -9.87 12.23
C VAL A 270 -3.71 -9.66 13.71
N SER A 271 -2.90 -10.54 14.30
CA SER A 271 -2.39 -10.36 15.68
C SER A 271 -1.62 -9.05 15.80
N ASP A 272 -1.46 -8.56 17.02
CA ASP A 272 -0.55 -7.44 17.25
C ASP A 272 0.82 -7.74 16.64
N LEU A 273 1.44 -6.73 16.01
CA LEU A 273 2.80 -6.90 15.49
C LEU A 273 3.78 -6.77 16.65
N THR A 274 4.57 -7.79 16.88
CA THR A 274 5.49 -7.85 18.03
C THR A 274 6.92 -8.06 17.59
N GLY A 275 7.86 -7.50 18.35
CA GLY A 275 9.28 -7.69 18.07
C GLY A 275 10.21 -6.95 19.03
N SER A 276 11.51 -7.21 18.89
CA SER A 276 12.52 -6.50 19.67
C SER A 276 12.63 -5.04 19.23
N ALA A 277 12.78 -4.15 20.20
CA ALA A 277 12.84 -2.71 19.98
C ALA A 277 13.78 -2.03 20.99
N GLN A 278 14.12 -0.78 20.69
CA GLN A 278 14.90 0.09 21.55
C GLN A 278 14.21 1.45 21.66
N VAL A 279 14.11 1.98 22.85
CA VAL A 279 13.86 3.39 23.12
C VAL A 279 15.19 4.04 23.46
N THR A 280 15.56 5.10 22.73
CA THR A 280 16.78 5.87 23.02
C THR A 280 16.39 7.23 23.56
N ALA A 281 16.71 7.50 24.84
CA ALA A 281 16.61 8.84 25.36
C ALA A 281 17.78 9.69 24.84
N VAL A 282 17.51 10.88 24.32
CA VAL A 282 18.49 11.83 23.81
C VAL A 282 18.68 12.93 24.85
N SER A 283 19.90 13.01 25.40
CA SER A 283 20.27 14.02 26.39
C SER A 283 21.35 14.94 25.83
N ALA A 284 21.18 16.25 25.98
CA ALA A 284 22.20 17.23 25.62
C ALA A 284 23.48 17.11 26.47
N SER A 285 23.37 16.57 27.69
CA SER A 285 24.50 16.43 28.62
C SER A 285 25.10 15.03 28.66
N ALA A 286 24.29 13.98 28.44
CA ALA A 286 24.70 12.57 28.57
C ALA A 286 24.71 11.81 27.22
N GLY A 287 24.32 12.46 26.12
CA GLY A 287 24.22 11.82 24.82
C GLY A 287 23.03 10.85 24.69
N ASN A 288 23.18 9.85 23.84
CA ASN A 288 22.14 8.88 23.56
C ASN A 288 22.18 7.74 24.60
N ILE A 289 21.07 7.50 25.28
CA ILE A 289 20.91 6.48 26.33
C ILE A 289 19.93 5.41 25.80
N PRO A 290 20.42 4.23 25.33
CA PRO A 290 19.58 3.19 24.79
C PRO A 290 18.92 2.35 25.89
N ILE A 291 17.66 1.99 25.70
CA ILE A 291 16.83 1.17 26.57
C ILE A 291 16.23 0.04 25.70
N GLY A 292 16.71 -1.19 25.89
CA GLY A 292 16.21 -2.35 25.15
C GLY A 292 14.86 -2.84 25.66
N GLY A 293 14.08 -3.48 24.79
CA GLY A 293 12.78 -4.00 25.12
C GLY A 293 12.06 -4.62 23.93
N THR A 294 10.76 -4.77 24.11
CA THR A 294 9.83 -5.34 23.11
C THR A 294 8.79 -4.31 22.69
N VAL A 295 8.58 -4.17 21.39
CA VAL A 295 7.49 -3.37 20.83
C VAL A 295 6.28 -4.24 20.52
N ARG A 296 5.09 -3.66 20.67
CA ARG A 296 3.82 -4.20 20.22
C ARG A 296 3.04 -3.09 19.51
N ILE A 297 2.78 -3.26 18.21
CA ILE A 297 1.85 -2.40 17.46
C ILE A 297 0.48 -3.05 17.56
N VAL A 298 -0.45 -2.36 18.25
CA VAL A 298 -1.73 -2.91 18.66
C VAL A 298 -2.75 -2.72 17.54
N ASP A 299 -3.48 -3.77 17.21
CA ASP A 299 -4.62 -3.78 16.26
C ASP A 299 -4.31 -3.10 14.92
N PHE A 300 -3.14 -3.36 14.36
CA PHE A 300 -2.79 -2.86 13.03
C PHE A 300 -3.46 -3.72 11.95
N GLN A 301 -4.48 -3.19 11.27
CA GLN A 301 -5.28 -3.93 10.30
C GLN A 301 -5.26 -3.26 8.93
N LEU A 302 -5.45 -4.05 7.87
CA LEU A 302 -5.75 -3.54 6.54
C LEU A 302 -7.26 -3.42 6.35
N PRO A 303 -7.74 -2.40 5.63
CA PRO A 303 -9.17 -2.07 5.54
C PRO A 303 -9.96 -3.07 4.70
N ALA A 304 -11.26 -3.10 4.95
CA ALA A 304 -12.23 -3.63 4.00
C ALA A 304 -12.32 -2.73 2.77
N SER A 305 -12.76 -3.31 1.64
CA SER A 305 -13.05 -2.55 0.43
C SER A 305 -14.14 -3.18 -0.41
N PHE A 306 -14.82 -2.36 -1.17
CA PHE A 306 -15.86 -2.74 -2.12
C PHE A 306 -15.45 -2.26 -3.52
N THR A 307 -15.50 -3.14 -4.51
CA THR A 307 -15.09 -2.83 -5.89
C THR A 307 -16.19 -3.19 -6.88
N VAL A 308 -16.49 -2.28 -7.79
CA VAL A 308 -17.39 -2.49 -8.94
C VAL A 308 -16.61 -2.23 -10.20
N GLY A 309 -16.77 -3.09 -11.20
CA GLY A 309 -16.09 -2.92 -12.48
C GLY A 309 -16.96 -3.25 -13.69
N ILE A 310 -16.56 -2.70 -14.81
CA ILE A 310 -17.11 -2.98 -16.12
C ILE A 310 -15.97 -3.24 -17.10
N SER A 311 -16.15 -4.24 -17.96
CA SER A 311 -15.25 -4.52 -19.09
C SER A 311 -16.10 -4.59 -20.37
N GLN A 312 -15.68 -3.85 -21.39
CA GLN A 312 -16.39 -3.72 -22.66
C GLN A 312 -15.48 -4.03 -23.83
N ASP A 313 -15.81 -5.03 -24.63
CA ASP A 313 -15.16 -5.29 -25.90
C ASP A 313 -15.75 -4.35 -26.96
N LEU A 314 -14.99 -3.28 -27.31
CA LEU A 314 -15.39 -2.33 -28.35
C LEU A 314 -15.23 -2.93 -29.75
N SER A 315 -14.30 -3.86 -29.90
CA SER A 315 -14.09 -4.66 -31.09
C SER A 315 -13.47 -6.02 -30.70
N ASP A 316 -13.25 -6.88 -31.67
CA ASP A 316 -12.57 -8.17 -31.43
C ASP A 316 -11.10 -8.01 -30.97
N ARG A 317 -10.53 -6.82 -31.09
CA ARG A 317 -9.14 -6.48 -30.73
C ARG A 317 -9.01 -5.47 -29.60
N LEU A 318 -10.03 -4.67 -29.34
CA LEU A 318 -9.97 -3.58 -28.37
C LEU A 318 -10.99 -3.80 -27.23
N THR A 319 -10.47 -3.95 -26.02
CA THR A 319 -11.24 -3.98 -24.78
C THR A 319 -10.93 -2.74 -23.95
N VAL A 320 -11.95 -2.11 -23.39
CA VAL A 320 -11.82 -1.03 -22.40
C VAL A 320 -12.49 -1.48 -21.11
N ALA A 321 -11.88 -1.17 -19.99
CA ALA A 321 -12.45 -1.53 -18.69
C ALA A 321 -12.27 -0.40 -17.70
N ALA A 322 -13.16 -0.33 -16.70
CA ALA A 322 -13.11 0.64 -15.63
C ALA A 322 -13.57 0.02 -14.33
N ASP A 323 -12.87 0.35 -13.24
CA ASP A 323 -13.20 -0.07 -11.88
C ASP A 323 -13.39 1.16 -10.98
N TYR A 324 -14.35 1.08 -10.09
CA TYR A 324 -14.51 1.94 -8.94
C TYR A 324 -14.34 1.10 -7.67
N GLN A 325 -13.51 1.61 -6.73
CA GLN A 325 -13.33 0.97 -5.44
C GLN A 325 -13.55 2.00 -4.32
N ARG A 326 -14.24 1.56 -3.25
CA ARG A 326 -14.35 2.27 -1.98
C ARG A 326 -13.55 1.51 -0.93
N VAL A 327 -12.61 2.19 -0.25
CA VAL A 327 -11.75 1.61 0.79
C VAL A 327 -12.07 2.27 2.12
N PHE A 328 -12.29 1.45 3.16
CA PHE A 328 -12.78 1.88 4.48
C PHE A 328 -11.61 2.09 5.47
N TRP A 329 -10.74 3.05 5.18
CA TRP A 329 -9.55 3.35 5.99
C TRP A 329 -9.88 3.86 7.39
N ARG A 330 -11.00 4.58 7.56
CA ARG A 330 -11.44 5.12 8.84
C ARG A 330 -11.58 4.04 9.91
N ASP A 331 -12.01 2.85 9.52
CA ASP A 331 -12.29 1.74 10.43
C ASP A 331 -11.04 1.11 11.05
N VAL A 332 -9.86 1.35 10.45
CA VAL A 332 -8.60 0.69 10.83
C VAL A 332 -7.45 1.65 11.13
N MET A 333 -7.49 2.89 10.60
CA MET A 333 -6.39 3.86 10.67
C MET A 333 -6.81 5.19 11.31
N SER A 334 -7.64 5.16 12.36
CA SER A 334 -7.95 6.34 13.17
C SER A 334 -6.76 6.76 14.02
N SER A 335 -6.01 5.81 14.58
CA SER A 335 -4.80 6.03 15.36
C SER A 335 -3.82 4.86 15.21
N LEU A 336 -2.52 5.15 15.29
CA LEU A 336 -1.47 4.15 15.44
C LEU A 336 -1.19 3.98 16.93
N GLN A 337 -1.40 2.78 17.46
CA GLN A 337 -1.17 2.44 18.86
C GLN A 337 0.08 1.57 18.99
N VAL A 338 1.04 2.05 19.77
CA VAL A 338 2.32 1.37 19.98
C VAL A 338 2.59 1.26 21.47
N ALA A 339 2.88 0.06 21.93
CA ALA A 339 3.33 -0.21 23.29
C ALA A 339 4.78 -0.70 23.27
N PHE A 340 5.59 -0.23 24.21
CA PHE A 340 6.94 -0.71 24.45
C PHE A 340 7.05 -1.18 25.89
N ALA A 341 7.68 -2.33 26.08
CA ALA A 341 7.98 -2.91 27.40
C ALA A 341 9.48 -3.04 27.54
N GLN A 342 10.07 -2.40 28.56
CA GLN A 342 11.49 -2.45 28.86
C GLN A 342 11.87 -3.81 29.42
N ASP A 343 12.97 -4.37 28.96
CA ASP A 343 13.49 -5.63 29.44
C ASP A 343 13.85 -5.55 30.93
N GLY A 344 13.50 -6.61 31.68
CA GLY A 344 13.88 -6.81 33.06
C GLY A 344 13.30 -5.85 34.12
N SER A 345 12.56 -4.80 33.71
CA SER A 345 12.07 -3.78 34.64
C SER A 345 10.56 -3.78 34.87
N GLY A 346 9.80 -4.41 33.98
CA GLY A 346 8.33 -4.33 33.94
C GLY A 346 7.78 -2.94 33.64
N LYS A 347 8.63 -1.92 33.41
CA LYS A 347 8.21 -0.60 33.01
C LYS A 347 7.88 -0.58 31.52
N GLY A 348 6.84 0.13 31.14
CA GLY A 348 6.43 0.29 29.75
C GLY A 348 6.05 1.71 29.44
N ILE A 349 5.85 1.94 28.15
CA ILE A 349 5.31 3.17 27.59
C ILE A 349 4.29 2.82 26.52
N SER A 350 3.16 3.50 26.51
CA SER A 350 2.12 3.38 25.47
C SER A 350 1.96 4.71 24.76
N LEU A 351 1.96 4.67 23.43
CA LEU A 351 1.84 5.80 22.54
C LEU A 351 0.63 5.61 21.62
N SER A 352 -0.21 6.64 21.52
CA SER A 352 -1.32 6.69 20.56
C SER A 352 -1.16 7.92 19.66
N LEU A 353 -0.85 7.69 18.38
CA LEU A 353 -0.73 8.74 17.38
C LEU A 353 -2.00 8.81 16.54
N PRO A 354 -2.74 9.93 16.53
CA PRO A 354 -3.90 10.08 15.68
C PRO A 354 -3.45 10.17 14.20
N LEU A 355 -3.92 9.26 13.38
CA LEU A 355 -3.71 9.29 11.93
C LEU A 355 -4.91 9.89 11.22
N ASN A 356 -6.12 9.73 11.77
CA ASN A 356 -7.38 10.31 11.27
C ASN A 356 -7.64 10.02 9.79
N TYR A 357 -7.28 8.81 9.31
CA TYR A 357 -7.46 8.46 7.91
C TYR A 357 -8.93 8.51 7.51
N ARG A 358 -9.17 8.83 6.25
CA ARG A 358 -10.49 8.92 5.63
C ARG A 358 -10.69 7.78 4.67
N ASP A 359 -11.95 7.36 4.54
CA ASP A 359 -12.30 6.43 3.47
C ASP A 359 -12.02 7.05 2.10
N THR A 360 -11.48 6.24 1.19
CA THR A 360 -11.06 6.70 -0.13
C THR A 360 -11.92 6.13 -1.25
N ASN A 361 -12.11 6.94 -2.29
CA ASN A 361 -12.63 6.48 -3.57
C ASN A 361 -11.46 6.33 -4.54
N VAL A 362 -11.42 5.19 -5.22
CA VAL A 362 -10.40 4.83 -6.19
C VAL A 362 -11.06 4.60 -7.54
N PHE A 363 -10.50 5.15 -8.59
CA PHE A 363 -10.96 5.00 -9.97
C PHE A 363 -9.82 4.51 -10.84
N SER A 364 -10.06 3.47 -11.59
CA SER A 364 -9.14 2.90 -12.57
C SER A 364 -9.81 2.79 -13.92
N ILE A 365 -9.08 3.10 -14.97
CA ILE A 365 -9.51 2.88 -16.35
C ILE A 365 -8.35 2.32 -17.15
N GLY A 366 -8.61 1.33 -17.97
CA GLY A 366 -7.60 0.69 -18.80
C GLY A 366 -8.14 0.27 -20.15
N ALA A 367 -7.23 0.20 -21.11
CA ALA A 367 -7.48 -0.31 -22.43
C ALA A 367 -6.46 -1.40 -22.78
N GLN A 368 -6.94 -2.44 -23.46
CA GLN A 368 -6.13 -3.52 -23.98
C GLN A 368 -6.37 -3.65 -25.48
N TYR A 369 -5.29 -3.66 -26.27
CA TYR A 369 -5.33 -3.84 -27.70
C TYR A 369 -4.58 -5.09 -28.13
N ARG A 370 -5.27 -6.06 -28.67
CA ARG A 370 -4.70 -7.26 -29.29
C ARG A 370 -4.17 -6.94 -30.70
N TYR A 371 -2.88 -6.71 -30.80
CA TYR A 371 -2.26 -6.38 -32.09
C TYR A 371 -2.29 -7.59 -33.03
N ASN A 372 -1.92 -8.78 -32.53
CA ASN A 372 -1.98 -10.05 -33.24
C ASN A 372 -2.17 -11.23 -32.25
N GLN A 373 -1.93 -12.45 -32.68
CA GLN A 373 -2.08 -13.65 -31.83
C GLN A 373 -1.05 -13.72 -30.69
N ASN A 374 0.11 -13.07 -30.84
CA ASN A 374 1.19 -13.10 -29.88
C ASN A 374 1.27 -11.83 -29.03
N TRP A 375 1.04 -10.64 -29.59
CA TRP A 375 1.26 -9.37 -28.95
C TRP A 375 -0.04 -8.71 -28.49
N THR A 376 -0.06 -8.29 -27.24
CA THR A 376 -1.11 -7.47 -26.63
C THR A 376 -0.47 -6.24 -25.99
N PHE A 377 -1.00 -5.05 -26.26
CA PHE A 377 -0.57 -3.79 -25.64
C PHE A 377 -1.64 -3.28 -24.69
N ARG A 378 -1.22 -2.63 -23.61
CA ARG A 378 -2.10 -2.12 -22.58
C ARG A 378 -1.68 -0.73 -22.16
N GLY A 379 -2.66 0.09 -21.78
CA GLY A 379 -2.45 1.40 -21.17
C GLY A 379 -3.54 1.68 -20.17
N GLY A 380 -3.24 2.46 -19.15
CA GLY A 380 -4.20 2.73 -18.09
C GLY A 380 -3.92 4.00 -17.30
N PHE A 381 -4.91 4.37 -16.53
CA PHE A 381 -4.91 5.51 -15.63
C PHE A 381 -5.54 5.09 -14.31
N HIS A 382 -4.92 5.51 -13.22
CA HIS A 382 -5.37 5.25 -11.87
C HIS A 382 -5.46 6.55 -11.08
N TYR A 383 -6.55 6.69 -10.34
CA TYR A 383 -6.79 7.81 -9.45
C TYR A 383 -7.39 7.32 -8.15
N ALA A 384 -6.82 7.70 -7.02
CA ALA A 384 -7.39 7.45 -5.71
C ALA A 384 -7.45 8.73 -4.86
N GLN A 385 -8.41 8.89 -3.97
CA GLN A 385 -8.46 9.99 -3.02
C GLN A 385 -7.42 9.80 -1.90
N GLU A 386 -6.95 10.90 -1.33
CA GLU A 386 -6.02 10.86 -0.21
C GLU A 386 -6.69 10.33 1.06
N ALA A 387 -6.07 9.32 1.68
CA ALA A 387 -6.52 8.75 2.94
C ALA A 387 -6.05 9.57 4.14
N ALA A 388 -4.77 10.02 4.14
CA ALA A 388 -4.15 10.71 5.26
C ALA A 388 -4.39 12.23 5.18
N PRO A 389 -5.13 12.84 6.12
CA PRO A 389 -5.21 14.29 6.19
C PRO A 389 -3.88 14.88 6.67
N GLY A 390 -3.61 16.14 6.34
CA GLY A 390 -2.40 16.83 6.80
C GLY A 390 -2.20 16.82 8.32
N SER A 391 -3.29 16.72 9.10
CA SER A 391 -3.23 16.57 10.56
C SER A 391 -2.72 15.21 11.06
N GLY A 392 -2.73 14.18 10.20
CA GLY A 392 -2.22 12.83 10.49
C GLY A 392 -0.94 12.49 9.73
N LEU A 393 -0.33 13.47 9.03
CA LEU A 393 0.85 13.24 8.22
C LEU A 393 2.07 12.96 9.10
N LEU A 394 2.67 11.80 8.92
CA LEU A 394 3.99 11.44 9.43
C LEU A 394 4.99 11.44 8.28
N ALA A 395 6.13 12.11 8.44
CA ALA A 395 7.17 12.13 7.41
C ALA A 395 7.63 10.73 7.00
N ILE A 396 7.68 9.82 7.97
CA ILE A 396 8.12 8.43 7.77
C ILE A 396 7.05 7.52 7.15
N ILE A 397 5.78 7.95 7.11
CA ILE A 397 4.67 7.19 6.52
C ILE A 397 3.94 8.11 5.54
N PRO A 398 4.58 8.46 4.41
CA PRO A 398 3.90 9.23 3.38
C PRO A 398 2.85 8.34 2.69
N SER A 399 1.67 8.86 2.48
CA SER A 399 0.61 8.20 1.71
C SER A 399 0.06 9.17 0.68
N THR A 400 0.97 9.68 -0.16
CA THR A 400 0.72 10.90 -0.93
C THR A 400 0.52 10.77 -2.43
N PRO A 401 1.07 9.81 -3.21
CA PRO A 401 0.81 9.77 -4.65
C PRO A 401 -0.64 9.42 -4.97
N THR A 402 -1.19 10.11 -5.96
CA THR A 402 -2.64 10.14 -6.21
C THR A 402 -3.02 9.64 -7.58
N THR A 403 -2.21 9.95 -8.55
CA THR A 403 -2.51 9.76 -9.96
C THR A 403 -1.38 8.98 -10.58
N SER A 404 -1.71 7.87 -11.23
CA SER A 404 -0.72 7.07 -11.95
C SER A 404 -1.12 6.89 -13.40
N ILE A 405 -0.11 6.91 -14.25
CA ILE A 405 -0.21 6.55 -15.68
C ILE A 405 0.54 5.24 -15.84
N THR A 406 -0.05 4.31 -16.58
CA THR A 406 0.51 2.97 -16.74
C THR A 406 0.52 2.55 -18.20
N ALA A 407 1.49 1.72 -18.56
CA ALA A 407 1.58 1.10 -19.86
C ALA A 407 2.24 -0.28 -19.74
N GLY A 408 2.01 -1.13 -20.71
CA GLY A 408 2.63 -2.44 -20.74
C GLY A 408 2.11 -3.31 -21.87
N GLY A 409 2.34 -4.60 -21.76
CA GLY A 409 1.89 -5.55 -22.75
C GLY A 409 2.16 -6.99 -22.38
N ALA A 410 1.86 -7.87 -23.31
CA ALA A 410 2.13 -9.29 -23.17
C ALA A 410 2.62 -9.88 -24.48
N TYR A 411 3.46 -10.90 -24.35
CA TYR A 411 3.84 -11.78 -25.45
C TYR A 411 3.48 -13.23 -25.16
N THR A 412 2.60 -13.78 -25.97
CA THR A 412 2.15 -15.17 -25.85
C THR A 412 2.92 -16.07 -26.82
N PHE A 413 3.56 -17.10 -26.29
CA PHE A 413 4.30 -18.10 -27.04
C PHE A 413 3.39 -19.20 -27.58
N ASN A 414 3.79 -19.84 -28.66
CA ASN A 414 3.01 -20.92 -29.29
C ASN A 414 2.79 -22.15 -28.37
N ARG A 415 3.56 -22.28 -27.29
CA ARG A 415 3.49 -23.40 -26.34
C ARG A 415 2.70 -23.07 -25.06
N GLY A 416 1.85 -22.06 -25.09
CA GLY A 416 0.94 -21.71 -23.96
C GLY A 416 1.60 -20.90 -22.85
N GLY A 417 2.85 -20.44 -23.01
CA GLY A 417 3.50 -19.50 -22.10
C GLY A 417 3.14 -18.06 -22.45
N THR A 418 3.01 -17.19 -21.48
CA THR A 418 2.81 -15.74 -21.67
C THR A 418 3.75 -14.96 -20.74
N ILE A 419 4.46 -13.99 -21.28
CA ILE A 419 5.17 -12.98 -20.49
C ILE A 419 4.32 -11.72 -20.51
N ASP A 420 3.97 -11.20 -19.34
CA ASP A 420 3.36 -9.88 -19.13
C ASP A 420 4.41 -8.93 -18.57
N PHE A 421 4.38 -7.67 -19.00
CA PHE A 421 5.25 -6.60 -18.49
C PHE A 421 4.47 -5.31 -18.35
N ALA A 422 4.82 -4.51 -17.36
CA ALA A 422 4.15 -3.25 -17.07
C ALA A 422 5.11 -2.22 -16.46
N LEU A 423 4.81 -0.97 -16.74
CA LEU A 423 5.41 0.22 -16.16
C LEU A 423 4.29 1.10 -15.62
N GLY A 424 4.49 1.63 -14.42
CA GLY A 424 3.60 2.62 -13.80
C GLY A 424 4.41 3.80 -13.26
N TYR A 425 3.90 5.00 -13.43
CA TYR A 425 4.45 6.20 -12.84
C TYR A 425 3.38 6.96 -12.09
N SER A 426 3.59 7.14 -10.79
CA SER A 426 2.73 7.94 -9.92
C SER A 426 3.27 9.36 -9.86
N LEU A 427 2.44 10.33 -10.25
CA LEU A 427 2.81 11.74 -10.35
C LEU A 427 3.14 12.33 -8.97
N PRO A 428 4.09 13.27 -8.89
CA PRO A 428 4.46 13.91 -7.64
C PRO A 428 3.28 14.59 -6.96
N LYS A 429 3.10 14.33 -5.66
CA LYS A 429 2.09 14.97 -4.83
C LYS A 429 2.71 15.47 -3.55
N ARG A 430 2.35 16.70 -3.18
CA ARG A 430 2.76 17.34 -1.92
C ARG A 430 1.57 17.42 -0.96
N VAL A 431 1.81 17.03 0.29
CA VAL A 431 0.88 17.21 1.41
C VAL A 431 1.62 17.95 2.51
N ALA A 432 0.97 18.95 3.11
CA ALA A 432 1.53 19.74 4.21
C ALA A 432 0.85 19.37 5.55
N SER A 433 1.64 19.29 6.60
CA SER A 433 1.20 19.13 7.98
C SER A 433 1.36 20.44 8.75
N SER A 434 0.42 20.70 9.65
CA SER A 434 0.50 21.85 10.57
C SER A 434 1.47 21.68 11.74
N GLY A 435 2.20 20.56 11.82
CA GLY A 435 3.23 20.33 12.85
C GLY A 435 2.76 19.64 14.11
N ASN A 436 1.52 19.17 14.20
CA ASN A 436 0.98 18.61 15.44
C ASN A 436 1.16 17.09 15.59
N THR A 437 1.67 16.38 14.57
CA THR A 437 1.75 14.94 14.59
C THR A 437 3.13 14.48 14.12
N GLY A 438 3.93 13.88 14.99
CA GLY A 438 5.21 13.27 14.64
C GLY A 438 6.33 14.19 14.14
N SER A 439 6.14 15.52 14.18
CA SER A 439 7.18 16.51 13.91
C SER A 439 7.01 17.75 14.77
N SER A 440 8.09 18.26 15.36
CA SER A 440 8.13 19.48 16.15
C SER A 440 8.02 20.75 15.29
N VAL A 441 8.19 20.64 13.99
CA VAL A 441 8.14 21.73 13.03
C VAL A 441 7.11 21.49 11.95
N PRO A 442 6.53 22.54 11.33
CA PRO A 442 5.67 22.39 10.16
C PRO A 442 6.43 21.70 9.03
N ILE A 443 5.90 20.63 8.49
CA ILE A 443 6.50 19.87 7.40
C ILE A 443 5.56 19.76 6.22
N SER A 444 6.13 19.57 5.03
CA SER A 444 5.41 19.00 3.89
C SER A 444 6.16 17.80 3.35
N VAL A 445 5.43 16.85 2.83
CA VAL A 445 5.98 15.67 2.18
C VAL A 445 5.54 15.65 0.72
N THR A 446 6.52 15.45 -0.17
CA THR A 446 6.28 15.22 -1.60
C THR A 446 6.72 13.81 -1.92
N ASP A 447 5.86 13.06 -2.60
CA ASP A 447 6.14 11.68 -2.98
C ASP A 447 5.76 11.45 -4.45
N SER A 448 6.57 10.66 -5.14
CA SER A 448 6.32 10.10 -6.46
C SER A 448 6.88 8.69 -6.54
N MET A 449 6.26 7.82 -7.36
CA MET A 449 6.70 6.43 -7.42
C MET A 449 6.82 5.94 -8.86
N PHE A 450 7.76 5.03 -9.06
CA PHE A 450 7.92 4.26 -10.27
C PHE A 450 7.72 2.78 -9.95
N HIS A 451 6.90 2.11 -10.75
CA HIS A 451 6.58 0.69 -10.58
C HIS A 451 6.86 -0.05 -11.88
N VAL A 452 7.64 -1.11 -11.80
CA VAL A 452 7.90 -2.05 -12.89
C VAL A 452 7.41 -3.42 -12.45
N ALA A 453 6.69 -4.13 -13.30
CA ALA A 453 6.29 -5.50 -13.03
C ALA A 453 6.51 -6.39 -14.26
N CYS A 454 6.88 -7.64 -14.01
CA CYS A 454 7.00 -8.67 -15.03
C CYS A 454 6.52 -10.00 -14.45
N SER A 455 5.76 -10.75 -15.22
CA SER A 455 5.36 -12.11 -14.85
C SER A 455 5.42 -13.05 -16.04
N TYR A 456 5.64 -14.32 -15.75
CA TYR A 456 5.55 -15.43 -16.69
C TYR A 456 4.48 -16.41 -16.23
N THR A 457 3.50 -16.62 -17.09
CA THR A 457 2.42 -17.60 -16.87
C THR A 457 2.57 -18.75 -17.86
N GLN A 458 2.58 -19.98 -17.36
CA GLN A 458 2.56 -21.20 -18.18
C GLN A 458 1.24 -21.92 -18.02
N ARG A 459 0.60 -22.24 -19.14
CA ARG A 459 -0.54 -23.18 -19.20
C ARG A 459 -0.01 -24.58 -19.51
N PHE A 460 -0.51 -25.57 -18.75
CA PHE A 460 -0.19 -27.00 -18.89
C PHE A 460 -1.36 -27.76 -19.49
#